data_340810fb09f693971fff2c7c49380e28
#
_entry.id   340810fb09f693971fff2c7c49380e28
#
_cell.length_a   1.000
_cell.length_b   1.000
_cell.length_c   1.000
_cell.angle_alpha   90.00
_cell.angle_beta   90.00
_cell.angle_gamma   90.00
#
_symmetry.space_group_name_H-M   'P 1'
#
loop_
_entity.id
_entity.type
_entity.pdbx_description
1 polymer ?
#
loop_
_entity_poly.entity_id
_entity_poly.type
_entity_poly.pdbx_seq_one_letter_code
_entity_poly.pdbx_strand_id
1 'polypeptide(L)'
;MAINKVVNTKANSHGAMRNVLEYVLRDKKVREGYVEIIGPYSGETINYDDVYQEWLREKKLWDKDQGKMYFHNVISFHKDEKISPEEALEIGRLMADEFFSGFQSVITVHQDKNHLHAHIITNSVSFLDGYKYHQSSKDLKRQKEFTNDLCKERGLTVAEKGHHFDGSLIEEGEIMAWSKDKYNLLINDSKKSFVADCAIALLEVIPKSASREEFISGMEQKGWSVQWEEKRKHIVFQNENGNKVRDTNIEKTFAGLEVNKEALTHEFERQNEIRLAKDGTIRGRDNTTALIRESRNAIDDNRSHNRAVIDAEDKSRALAEQRRAEERQRALDQERAREAHRRAHQHSGPSL
;
A
#
# COMPACT_ATOMS: atom_id res chain seq x y z
N MET A 1 -2.35 12.05 4.50
CA MET A 1 -2.15 10.92 3.55
C MET A 1 -3.22 9.87 3.78
N ALA A 2 -3.92 9.48 2.73
CA ALA A 2 -4.87 8.39 2.76
C ALA A 2 -4.20 7.07 2.36
N ILE A 3 -4.53 6.00 3.06
CA ILE A 3 -4.01 4.66 2.77
C ILE A 3 -5.18 3.68 2.69
N ASN A 4 -5.39 3.07 1.51
CA ASN A 4 -6.33 1.97 1.35
C ASN A 4 -5.63 0.62 1.62
N LYS A 5 -6.18 -0.14 2.55
CA LYS A 5 -5.67 -1.45 2.98
C LYS A 5 -6.79 -2.49 2.98
N VAL A 6 -6.54 -3.65 2.38
CA VAL A 6 -7.39 -4.82 2.57
C VAL A 6 -6.98 -5.55 3.85
N VAL A 7 -7.93 -5.78 4.72
CA VAL A 7 -7.73 -6.54 5.96
C VAL A 7 -7.91 -8.03 5.64
N ASN A 8 -6.80 -8.74 5.54
CA ASN A 8 -6.79 -10.20 5.34
C ASN A 8 -7.02 -10.91 6.68
N THR A 9 -8.26 -10.91 7.13
CA THR A 9 -8.69 -11.75 8.25
C THR A 9 -9.14 -13.12 7.73
N LYS A 10 -9.27 -14.09 8.65
CA LYS A 10 -9.88 -15.39 8.37
C LYS A 10 -11.39 -15.23 8.08
N ALA A 11 -11.72 -14.61 6.95
CA ALA A 11 -13.08 -14.23 6.53
C ALA A 11 -13.90 -15.41 5.98
N ASN A 12 -13.65 -16.65 6.47
CA ASN A 12 -14.18 -17.88 5.86
C ASN A 12 -15.25 -18.57 6.75
N SER A 13 -15.82 -17.87 7.74
CA SER A 13 -16.85 -18.43 8.58
C SER A 13 -17.98 -17.44 8.86
N HIS A 14 -19.16 -17.96 9.14
CA HIS A 14 -20.32 -17.17 9.57
C HIS A 14 -20.01 -16.33 10.81
N GLY A 15 -19.33 -16.93 11.80
CA GLY A 15 -18.91 -16.21 13.01
C GLY A 15 -17.95 -15.06 12.71
N ALA A 16 -17.01 -15.24 11.77
CA ALA A 16 -16.11 -14.16 11.38
C ALA A 16 -16.86 -13.00 10.69
N MET A 17 -17.87 -13.30 9.86
CA MET A 17 -18.72 -12.29 9.25
C MET A 17 -19.55 -11.54 10.29
N ARG A 18 -20.18 -12.24 11.23
CA ARG A 18 -20.93 -11.61 12.32
C ARG A 18 -20.06 -10.72 13.19
N ASN A 19 -18.89 -11.21 13.60
CA ASN A 19 -17.95 -10.46 14.44
C ASN A 19 -17.40 -9.19 13.76
N VAL A 20 -17.14 -9.22 12.44
CA VAL A 20 -16.68 -8.01 11.74
C VAL A 20 -17.79 -6.97 11.65
N LEU A 21 -19.04 -7.38 11.39
CA LEU A 21 -20.18 -6.47 11.35
C LEU A 21 -20.45 -5.87 12.74
N GLU A 22 -20.41 -6.69 13.81
CA GLU A 22 -20.50 -6.20 15.19
C GLU A 22 -19.37 -5.19 15.49
N TYR A 23 -18.14 -5.49 15.06
CA TYR A 23 -16.99 -4.60 15.29
C TYR A 23 -17.14 -3.25 14.62
N VAL A 24 -17.57 -3.23 13.33
CA VAL A 24 -17.66 -1.98 12.56
C VAL A 24 -18.91 -1.17 12.86
N LEU A 25 -19.97 -1.80 13.32
CA LEU A 25 -21.24 -1.15 13.70
C LEU A 25 -21.36 -0.88 15.22
N ARG A 26 -20.27 -1.05 15.98
CA ARG A 26 -20.30 -0.85 17.45
C ARG A 26 -20.45 0.63 17.78
N ASP A 27 -21.52 1.00 18.48
CA ASP A 27 -21.90 2.38 18.83
C ASP A 27 -20.78 3.24 19.42
N LYS A 28 -19.90 2.64 20.23
CA LYS A 28 -18.77 3.37 20.83
C LYS A 28 -17.68 3.79 19.84
N LYS A 29 -17.69 3.25 18.64
CA LYS A 29 -16.65 3.47 17.60
C LYS A 29 -17.17 4.27 16.42
N VAL A 30 -18.43 4.04 16.09
CA VAL A 30 -19.12 4.75 15.02
C VAL A 30 -19.52 6.11 15.55
N ARG A 31 -19.15 7.16 14.85
CA ARG A 31 -19.68 8.48 15.15
C ARG A 31 -21.14 8.50 14.68
N GLU A 32 -22.03 9.00 15.52
CA GLU A 32 -23.47 9.03 15.25
C GLU A 32 -23.76 9.62 13.87
N GLY A 33 -24.45 8.87 13.00
CA GLY A 33 -24.80 9.30 11.65
C GLY A 33 -23.82 8.95 10.52
N TYR A 34 -22.63 8.39 10.80
CA TYR A 34 -21.65 8.07 9.77
C TYR A 34 -21.60 6.58 9.44
N VAL A 35 -22.76 6.05 9.10
CA VAL A 35 -22.98 4.67 8.63
C VAL A 35 -23.82 4.70 7.38
N GLU A 36 -23.45 3.93 6.38
CA GLU A 36 -24.24 3.75 5.15
C GLU A 36 -24.30 2.25 4.79
N ILE A 37 -25.47 1.82 4.32
CA ILE A 37 -25.68 0.47 3.79
C ILE A 37 -25.99 0.59 2.31
N ILE A 38 -25.25 -0.17 1.50
CA ILE A 38 -25.48 -0.31 0.06
C ILE A 38 -26.10 -1.68 -0.21
N GLY A 39 -27.12 -1.71 -1.07
CA GLY A 39 -27.87 -2.90 -1.44
C GLY A 39 -29.09 -3.17 -0.57
N PRO A 40 -29.77 -4.32 -0.78
CA PRO A 40 -31.00 -4.67 -0.08
C PRO A 40 -30.79 -4.72 1.43
N TYR A 41 -31.64 -4.00 2.15
CA TYR A 41 -31.71 -3.98 3.61
C TYR A 41 -33.12 -3.66 4.05
N SER A 42 -33.72 -4.48 4.90
CA SER A 42 -35.12 -4.35 5.33
C SER A 42 -35.30 -3.84 6.78
N GLY A 43 -34.18 -3.59 7.50
CA GLY A 43 -34.24 -3.09 8.87
C GLY A 43 -34.67 -1.62 8.97
N GLU A 44 -35.44 -1.27 9.96
CA GLU A 44 -35.82 0.13 10.27
C GLU A 44 -34.63 0.93 10.84
N THR A 45 -33.76 0.25 11.59
CA THR A 45 -32.54 0.82 12.18
C THR A 45 -31.34 -0.05 11.83
N ILE A 46 -30.19 0.57 11.61
CA ILE A 46 -28.97 -0.15 11.25
C ILE A 46 -28.41 -0.84 12.49
N ASN A 47 -28.47 -2.16 12.51
CA ASN A 47 -27.77 -2.97 13.50
C ASN A 47 -27.07 -4.16 12.85
N TYR A 48 -26.00 -4.65 13.50
CA TYR A 48 -25.13 -5.67 12.92
C TYR A 48 -25.81 -7.03 12.74
N ASP A 49 -26.78 -7.36 13.57
CA ASP A 49 -27.43 -8.68 13.51
C ASP A 49 -28.40 -8.76 12.35
N ASP A 50 -29.18 -7.70 12.09
CA ASP A 50 -30.06 -7.61 10.93
C ASP A 50 -29.25 -7.62 9.63
N VAL A 51 -28.17 -6.83 9.56
CA VAL A 51 -27.25 -6.85 8.40
C VAL A 51 -26.67 -8.24 8.19
N TYR A 52 -26.25 -8.91 9.26
CA TYR A 52 -25.72 -10.28 9.18
C TYR A 52 -26.77 -11.27 8.64
N GLN A 53 -28.01 -11.20 9.11
CA GLN A 53 -29.10 -12.08 8.65
C GLN A 53 -29.44 -11.83 7.19
N GLU A 54 -29.49 -10.57 6.75
CA GLU A 54 -29.70 -10.22 5.33
C GLU A 54 -28.59 -10.78 4.44
N TRP A 55 -27.34 -10.60 4.84
CA TRP A 55 -26.20 -11.11 4.06
C TRP A 55 -26.16 -12.65 4.03
N LEU A 56 -26.54 -13.29 5.11
CA LEU A 56 -26.64 -14.74 5.18
C LEU A 56 -27.80 -15.28 4.32
N ARG A 57 -28.93 -14.58 4.31
CA ARG A 57 -30.08 -14.91 3.46
C ARG A 57 -29.70 -14.87 1.98
N GLU A 58 -29.01 -13.80 1.57
CA GLU A 58 -28.52 -13.66 0.20
C GLU A 58 -27.59 -14.80 -0.21
N LYS A 59 -26.63 -15.15 0.64
CA LYS A 59 -25.72 -16.28 0.39
C LYS A 59 -26.45 -17.61 0.24
N LYS A 60 -27.45 -17.86 1.07
CA LYS A 60 -28.26 -19.09 1.03
C LYS A 60 -29.14 -19.14 -0.21
N LEU A 61 -29.70 -17.99 -0.63
CA LEU A 61 -30.53 -17.90 -1.85
C LEU A 61 -29.74 -18.40 -3.08
N TRP A 62 -28.45 -18.09 -3.13
CA TRP A 62 -27.56 -18.46 -4.23
C TRP A 62 -26.73 -19.73 -3.96
N ASP A 63 -27.00 -20.46 -2.87
CA ASP A 63 -26.21 -21.64 -2.44
C ASP A 63 -24.70 -21.36 -2.39
N LYS A 64 -24.30 -20.18 -1.86
CA LYS A 64 -22.90 -19.70 -1.79
C LYS A 64 -22.48 -19.24 -0.39
N ASP A 65 -22.96 -19.92 0.63
CA ASP A 65 -22.68 -19.64 2.04
C ASP A 65 -21.39 -20.33 2.57
N GLN A 66 -20.51 -20.79 1.66
CA GLN A 66 -19.25 -21.44 1.96
C GLN A 66 -18.05 -20.59 1.54
N GLY A 67 -16.87 -20.87 2.10
CA GLY A 67 -15.62 -20.19 1.76
C GLY A 67 -15.58 -18.72 2.22
N LYS A 68 -15.03 -17.81 1.40
CA LYS A 68 -14.91 -16.42 1.78
C LYS A 68 -16.27 -15.75 1.95
N MET A 69 -16.53 -15.19 3.14
CA MET A 69 -17.82 -14.61 3.51
C MET A 69 -17.93 -13.11 3.21
N TYR A 70 -16.83 -12.39 3.33
CA TYR A 70 -16.82 -10.95 3.16
C TYR A 70 -15.44 -10.44 2.74
N PHE A 71 -15.41 -9.22 2.22
CA PHE A 71 -14.21 -8.42 2.03
C PHE A 71 -14.22 -7.25 3.01
N HIS A 72 -13.03 -6.86 3.44
CA HIS A 72 -12.88 -5.76 4.38
C HIS A 72 -11.77 -4.83 3.91
N ASN A 73 -12.15 -3.67 3.42
CA ASN A 73 -11.26 -2.57 3.07
C ASN A 73 -11.28 -1.52 4.17
N VAL A 74 -10.14 -0.90 4.42
CA VAL A 74 -10.02 0.23 5.36
C VAL A 74 -9.28 1.35 4.65
N ILE A 75 -9.88 2.52 4.58
CA ILE A 75 -9.24 3.75 4.14
C ILE A 75 -8.91 4.55 5.40
N SER A 76 -7.63 4.70 5.70
CA SER A 76 -7.16 5.46 6.87
C SER A 76 -6.60 6.79 6.41
N PHE A 77 -7.03 7.88 7.06
CA PHE A 77 -6.53 9.22 6.82
C PHE A 77 -5.52 9.59 7.91
N HIS A 78 -4.54 10.40 7.59
CA HIS A 78 -3.57 10.83 8.60
C HIS A 78 -4.22 11.79 9.61
N LYS A 79 -3.67 11.82 10.81
CA LYS A 79 -4.20 12.67 11.91
C LYS A 79 -4.23 14.17 11.60
N ASP A 80 -3.32 14.63 10.74
CA ASP A 80 -3.19 16.02 10.36
C ASP A 80 -3.91 16.36 9.03
N GLU A 81 -4.62 15.38 8.43
CA GLU A 81 -5.48 15.63 7.27
C GLU A 81 -6.73 16.40 7.69
N LYS A 82 -7.03 17.41 6.90
CA LYS A 82 -8.26 18.20 7.07
C LYS A 82 -9.38 17.51 6.29
N ILE A 83 -9.90 16.44 6.85
CA ILE A 83 -11.01 15.69 6.28
C ILE A 83 -12.14 15.57 7.30
N SER A 84 -13.37 15.80 6.87
CA SER A 84 -14.55 15.60 7.70
C SER A 84 -14.97 14.11 7.69
N PRO A 85 -15.74 13.67 8.70
CA PRO A 85 -16.29 12.33 8.69
C PRO A 85 -17.25 12.07 7.52
N GLU A 86 -17.97 13.10 7.06
CA GLU A 86 -18.84 13.06 5.87
C GLU A 86 -18.06 12.76 4.60
N GLU A 87 -16.95 13.46 4.41
CA GLU A 87 -16.06 13.24 3.25
C GLU A 87 -15.40 11.85 3.31
N ALA A 88 -15.03 11.39 4.50
CA ALA A 88 -14.48 10.05 4.68
C ALA A 88 -15.52 8.95 4.36
N LEU A 89 -16.79 9.16 4.73
CA LEU A 89 -17.90 8.27 4.38
C LEU A 89 -18.15 8.28 2.87
N GLU A 90 -18.18 9.45 2.26
CA GLU A 90 -18.36 9.61 0.82
C GLU A 90 -17.26 8.91 0.01
N ILE A 91 -16.01 9.06 0.40
CA ILE A 91 -14.88 8.35 -0.25
C ILE A 91 -15.07 6.83 -0.13
N GLY A 92 -15.51 6.35 1.03
CA GLY A 92 -15.84 4.93 1.24
C GLY A 92 -16.98 4.46 0.35
N ARG A 93 -18.03 5.25 0.21
CA ARG A 93 -19.19 4.99 -0.65
C ARG A 93 -18.79 4.92 -2.13
N LEU A 94 -18.07 5.93 -2.64
CA LEU A 94 -17.61 5.97 -4.03
C LEU A 94 -16.72 4.78 -4.37
N MET A 95 -15.87 4.34 -3.42
CA MET A 95 -15.06 3.15 -3.60
C MET A 95 -15.94 1.88 -3.67
N ALA A 96 -16.99 1.79 -2.84
CA ALA A 96 -17.89 0.64 -2.86
C ALA A 96 -18.74 0.62 -4.16
N ASP A 97 -19.20 1.77 -4.63
CA ASP A 97 -19.94 1.90 -5.88
C ASP A 97 -19.10 1.48 -7.10
N GLU A 98 -17.83 1.86 -7.14
CA GLU A 98 -16.93 1.54 -8.26
C GLU A 98 -16.53 0.05 -8.30
N PHE A 99 -16.21 -0.54 -7.15
CA PHE A 99 -15.60 -1.88 -7.12
C PHE A 99 -16.55 -2.99 -6.65
N PHE A 100 -17.63 -2.65 -5.97
CA PHE A 100 -18.54 -3.60 -5.36
C PHE A 100 -20.01 -3.35 -5.77
N SER A 101 -20.21 -2.76 -6.95
CA SER A 101 -21.55 -2.61 -7.51
C SER A 101 -22.28 -3.96 -7.60
N GLY A 102 -23.51 -4.04 -7.09
CA GLY A 102 -24.28 -5.28 -7.01
C GLY A 102 -23.95 -6.16 -5.79
N PHE A 103 -23.10 -5.70 -4.87
CA PHE A 103 -22.83 -6.37 -3.60
C PHE A 103 -23.33 -5.54 -2.43
N GLN A 104 -23.93 -6.23 -1.44
CA GLN A 104 -24.29 -5.55 -0.20
C GLN A 104 -23.03 -5.07 0.51
N SER A 105 -22.98 -3.81 0.90
CA SER A 105 -21.84 -3.24 1.62
C SER A 105 -22.30 -2.42 2.82
N VAL A 106 -21.49 -2.43 3.87
CA VAL A 106 -21.60 -1.56 5.04
C VAL A 106 -20.38 -0.66 5.05
N ILE A 107 -20.60 0.64 5.10
CA ILE A 107 -19.57 1.65 5.19
C ILE A 107 -19.74 2.36 6.53
N THR A 108 -18.67 2.45 7.31
CA THR A 108 -18.69 3.14 8.60
C THR A 108 -17.44 3.99 8.77
N VAL A 109 -17.58 5.16 9.39
CA VAL A 109 -16.46 6.00 9.76
C VAL A 109 -16.20 5.90 11.23
N HIS A 110 -14.99 5.49 11.60
CA HIS A 110 -14.52 5.39 12.97
C HIS A 110 -13.59 6.56 13.32
N GLN A 111 -13.70 7.04 14.55
CA GLN A 111 -12.82 8.04 15.16
C GLN A 111 -12.37 7.60 16.55
N ASP A 112 -12.16 6.30 16.74
CA ASP A 112 -11.70 5.74 18.02
C ASP A 112 -10.19 5.97 18.29
N LYS A 113 -9.49 6.56 17.33
CA LYS A 113 -8.07 6.93 17.36
C LYS A 113 -7.89 8.39 16.96
N ASN A 114 -6.67 8.89 17.04
CA ASN A 114 -6.33 10.26 16.65
C ASN A 114 -6.48 10.56 15.14
N HIS A 115 -7.13 9.67 14.38
CA HIS A 115 -7.33 9.82 12.94
C HIS A 115 -8.63 9.15 12.50
N LEU A 116 -9.22 9.67 11.43
CA LEU A 116 -10.40 9.07 10.80
C LEU A 116 -10.02 7.85 9.97
N HIS A 117 -10.89 6.86 9.96
CA HIS A 117 -10.79 5.72 9.06
C HIS A 117 -12.17 5.22 8.65
N ALA A 118 -12.35 5.00 7.35
CA ALA A 118 -13.56 4.41 6.79
C ALA A 118 -13.35 2.90 6.63
N HIS A 119 -14.26 2.12 7.20
CA HIS A 119 -14.37 0.68 6.99
C HIS A 119 -15.39 0.42 5.90
N ILE A 120 -15.04 -0.40 4.91
CA ILE A 120 -15.92 -0.88 3.86
C ILE A 120 -15.97 -2.40 3.98
N ILE A 121 -17.07 -2.93 4.48
CA ILE A 121 -17.31 -4.37 4.57
C ILE A 121 -18.29 -4.74 3.46
N THR A 122 -17.90 -5.69 2.62
CA THR A 122 -18.70 -6.10 1.45
C THR A 122 -19.03 -7.58 1.52
N ASN A 123 -20.29 -7.93 1.32
CA ASN A 123 -20.73 -9.30 1.17
C ASN A 123 -20.04 -9.94 -0.05
N SER A 124 -19.56 -11.17 0.09
CA SER A 124 -18.83 -11.83 -1.00
C SER A 124 -19.71 -12.35 -2.14
N VAL A 125 -21.05 -12.30 -1.99
CA VAL A 125 -22.00 -12.78 -2.99
C VAL A 125 -22.85 -11.60 -3.47
N SER A 126 -22.93 -11.44 -4.78
CA SER A 126 -23.77 -10.42 -5.43
C SER A 126 -25.25 -10.72 -5.23
N PHE A 127 -26.02 -9.71 -4.87
CA PHE A 127 -27.49 -9.80 -4.76
C PHE A 127 -28.19 -9.72 -6.13
N LEU A 128 -27.48 -9.31 -7.19
CA LEU A 128 -28.05 -9.19 -8.53
C LEU A 128 -28.07 -10.53 -9.28
N ASP A 129 -26.97 -11.29 -9.21
CA ASP A 129 -26.73 -12.47 -10.04
C ASP A 129 -26.08 -13.63 -9.29
N GLY A 130 -25.85 -13.46 -7.99
CA GLY A 130 -25.17 -14.46 -7.15
C GLY A 130 -23.70 -14.66 -7.47
N TYR A 131 -23.08 -13.79 -8.28
CA TYR A 131 -21.63 -13.88 -8.52
C TYR A 131 -20.86 -13.78 -7.21
N LYS A 132 -19.90 -14.69 -7.03
CA LYS A 132 -19.01 -14.65 -5.87
C LYS A 132 -17.75 -13.90 -6.21
N TYR A 133 -17.53 -12.76 -5.53
CA TYR A 133 -16.42 -11.85 -5.80
C TYR A 133 -15.07 -12.49 -5.55
N HIS A 134 -14.16 -12.30 -6.47
CA HIS A 134 -12.75 -12.69 -6.36
C HIS A 134 -11.88 -11.45 -6.54
N GLN A 135 -11.03 -11.18 -5.56
CA GLN A 135 -10.10 -10.06 -5.60
C GLN A 135 -8.72 -10.53 -6.03
N SER A 136 -8.22 -10.01 -7.13
CA SER A 136 -6.85 -10.20 -7.60
C SER A 136 -5.91 -9.10 -7.09
N SER A 137 -4.60 -9.29 -7.27
CA SER A 137 -3.60 -8.24 -7.01
C SER A 137 -3.80 -7.02 -7.90
N LYS A 138 -4.32 -7.21 -9.12
CA LYS A 138 -4.67 -6.12 -10.04
C LYS A 138 -5.83 -5.28 -9.49
N ASP A 139 -6.87 -5.93 -8.97
CA ASP A 139 -8.02 -5.23 -8.39
C ASP A 139 -7.60 -4.41 -7.17
N LEU A 140 -6.75 -4.97 -6.31
CA LEU A 140 -6.20 -4.24 -5.18
C LEU A 140 -5.39 -3.01 -5.60
N LYS A 141 -4.61 -3.13 -6.68
CA LYS A 141 -3.86 -1.99 -7.22
C LYS A 141 -4.81 -0.90 -7.73
N ARG A 142 -5.82 -1.27 -8.52
CA ARG A 142 -6.85 -0.34 -9.01
C ARG A 142 -7.62 0.35 -7.88
N GLN A 143 -7.98 -0.39 -6.83
CA GLN A 143 -8.65 0.17 -5.64
C GLN A 143 -7.79 1.22 -4.95
N LYS A 144 -6.47 1.00 -4.84
CA LYS A 144 -5.54 1.98 -4.26
C LYS A 144 -5.38 3.21 -5.15
N GLU A 145 -5.22 3.02 -6.45
CA GLU A 145 -5.12 4.11 -7.42
C GLU A 145 -6.39 4.97 -7.40
N PHE A 146 -7.56 4.37 -7.46
CA PHE A 146 -8.84 5.06 -7.38
C PHE A 146 -9.01 5.84 -6.06
N THR A 147 -8.65 5.23 -4.92
CA THR A 147 -8.69 5.93 -3.62
C THR A 147 -7.75 7.12 -3.60
N ASN A 148 -6.56 7.00 -4.18
CA ASN A 148 -5.60 8.10 -4.29
C ASN A 148 -6.14 9.22 -5.17
N ASP A 149 -6.77 8.90 -6.30
CA ASP A 149 -7.35 9.89 -7.20
C ASP A 149 -8.49 10.66 -6.52
N LEU A 150 -9.40 9.96 -5.83
CA LEU A 150 -10.45 10.61 -5.02
C LEU A 150 -9.90 11.55 -3.94
N CYS A 151 -8.80 11.15 -3.32
CA CYS A 151 -8.14 11.97 -2.30
C CYS A 151 -7.46 13.20 -2.92
N LYS A 152 -6.79 13.05 -4.07
CA LYS A 152 -6.18 14.17 -4.81
C LYS A 152 -7.22 15.20 -5.25
N GLU A 153 -8.36 14.75 -5.78
CA GLU A 153 -9.47 15.62 -6.18
C GLU A 153 -10.02 16.48 -5.03
N ARG A 154 -9.86 16.00 -3.79
CA ARG A 154 -10.28 16.70 -2.55
C ARG A 154 -9.13 17.45 -1.86
N GLY A 155 -7.96 17.56 -2.50
CA GLY A 155 -6.79 18.22 -1.94
C GLY A 155 -6.15 17.51 -0.75
N LEU A 156 -6.46 16.21 -0.56
CA LEU A 156 -5.85 15.39 0.49
C LEU A 156 -4.51 14.84 0.01
N THR A 157 -3.58 14.66 0.95
CA THR A 157 -2.28 14.06 0.64
C THR A 157 -2.42 12.55 0.37
N VAL A 158 -1.70 12.06 -0.63
CA VAL A 158 -1.69 10.64 -1.01
C VAL A 158 -0.31 10.04 -0.84
N ALA A 159 -0.27 8.71 -0.69
CA ALA A 159 0.99 7.98 -0.64
C ALA A 159 1.61 7.92 -2.03
N GLU A 160 2.66 8.69 -2.26
CA GLU A 160 3.46 8.64 -3.48
C GLU A 160 4.76 7.87 -3.23
N LYS A 161 5.14 7.02 -4.20
CA LYS A 161 6.39 6.28 -4.12
C LYS A 161 7.56 7.26 -4.19
N GLY A 162 8.47 7.20 -3.24
CA GLY A 162 9.63 8.08 -3.18
C GLY A 162 9.38 9.42 -2.45
N HIS A 163 8.25 9.59 -1.79
CA HIS A 163 7.94 10.77 -0.99
C HIS A 163 7.62 10.40 0.45
N HIS A 164 8.03 11.27 1.37
CA HIS A 164 7.58 11.25 2.76
C HIS A 164 6.10 11.63 2.85
N PHE A 165 5.58 11.49 4.06
CA PHE A 165 4.21 11.85 4.38
C PHE A 165 3.89 13.34 4.12
N ASP A 166 4.85 14.24 4.34
CA ASP A 166 4.71 15.67 4.14
C ASP A 166 4.91 16.13 2.67
N GLY A 167 5.11 15.14 1.76
CA GLY A 167 5.33 15.39 0.34
C GLY A 167 6.78 15.70 -0.05
N SER A 168 7.72 15.72 0.93
CA SER A 168 9.14 15.87 0.64
C SER A 168 9.68 14.62 -0.06
N LEU A 169 10.65 14.80 -0.95
CA LEU A 169 11.34 13.69 -1.60
C LEU A 169 12.17 12.92 -0.57
N ILE A 170 12.15 11.60 -0.70
CA ILE A 170 13.03 10.75 0.07
C ILE A 170 14.42 10.82 -0.56
N GLU A 171 15.40 11.22 0.25
CA GLU A 171 16.80 11.30 -0.19
C GLU A 171 17.39 9.90 -0.42
N GLU A 172 18.32 9.80 -1.36
CA GLU A 172 19.01 8.53 -1.68
C GLU A 172 19.81 8.08 -0.45
N GLY A 173 19.44 6.92 0.10
CA GLY A 173 20.03 6.37 1.33
C GLY A 173 19.19 6.55 2.59
N GLU A 174 18.07 7.22 2.52
CA GLU A 174 17.15 7.39 3.65
C GLU A 174 16.37 6.11 3.95
N ILE A 175 16.27 5.74 5.22
CA ILE A 175 15.59 4.52 5.66
C ILE A 175 14.08 4.69 5.61
N MET A 176 13.43 3.90 4.77
CA MET A 176 11.98 3.89 4.62
C MET A 176 11.32 2.67 5.25
N ALA A 177 10.29 2.89 6.05
CA ALA A 177 9.46 1.81 6.57
C ALA A 177 8.18 1.64 5.72
N TRP A 178 8.04 0.49 5.07
CA TRP A 178 6.93 0.18 4.17
C TRP A 178 5.62 -0.20 4.85
N SER A 179 5.57 -0.33 6.17
CA SER A 179 4.34 -0.62 6.90
C SER A 179 4.13 0.35 8.05
N LYS A 180 2.85 0.64 8.35
CA LYS A 180 2.44 1.51 9.45
C LYS A 180 3.06 1.10 10.79
N ASP A 181 3.10 -0.19 11.06
CA ASP A 181 3.65 -0.70 12.32
C ASP A 181 5.16 -0.45 12.39
N LYS A 182 5.85 -0.57 11.26
CA LYS A 182 7.29 -0.32 11.13
C LYS A 182 7.61 1.16 11.12
N TYR A 183 6.81 2.00 10.47
CA TYR A 183 6.91 3.46 10.53
C TYR A 183 6.68 3.99 11.95
N ASN A 184 5.66 3.50 12.64
CA ASN A 184 5.40 3.83 14.03
C ASN A 184 6.50 3.35 14.98
N LEU A 185 7.22 2.28 14.63
CA LEU A 185 8.37 1.79 15.40
C LEU A 185 9.62 2.68 15.20
N LEU A 186 9.79 3.28 14.03
CA LEU A 186 10.90 4.22 13.77
C LEU A 186 10.67 5.58 14.44
N ILE A 187 9.43 6.05 14.54
CA ILE A 187 9.09 7.38 15.09
C ILE A 187 8.86 7.35 16.61
N ASN A 188 8.45 6.21 17.18
CA ASN A 188 8.17 6.09 18.59
C ASN A 188 9.42 5.62 19.36
N ASP A 189 10.17 6.54 19.92
CA ASP A 189 11.27 6.27 20.88
C ASP A 189 10.86 5.41 22.08
N SER A 190 9.55 5.31 22.34
CA SER A 190 9.00 4.50 23.44
C SER A 190 8.79 3.01 23.09
N LYS A 191 8.89 2.61 21.81
CA LYS A 191 8.78 1.20 21.37
C LYS A 191 10.03 0.77 20.65
N LYS A 192 10.96 0.18 21.37
CA LYS A 192 12.17 -0.44 20.80
C LYS A 192 11.77 -1.55 19.82
N SER A 193 12.10 -1.36 18.55
CA SER A 193 11.95 -2.37 17.50
C SER A 193 13.28 -3.05 17.25
N PHE A 194 13.39 -4.31 17.65
CA PHE A 194 14.60 -5.09 17.37
C PHE A 194 14.92 -5.23 15.86
N VAL A 195 13.93 -5.03 14.97
CA VAL A 195 14.16 -5.00 13.52
C VAL A 195 14.84 -3.69 13.10
N ALA A 196 14.42 -2.55 13.68
CA ALA A 196 15.07 -1.26 13.45
C ALA A 196 16.48 -1.23 14.07
N ASP A 197 16.64 -1.77 15.28
CA ASP A 197 17.94 -1.87 15.93
C ASP A 197 18.92 -2.71 15.09
N CYS A 198 18.45 -3.82 14.48
CA CYS A 198 19.23 -4.62 13.56
C CYS A 198 19.63 -3.83 12.31
N ALA A 199 18.71 -3.07 11.71
CA ALA A 199 19.00 -2.27 10.52
C ALA A 199 20.01 -1.17 10.80
N ILE A 200 19.93 -0.50 11.96
CA ILE A 200 20.91 0.51 12.38
C ILE A 200 22.29 -0.13 12.55
N ALA A 201 22.38 -1.30 13.21
CA ALA A 201 23.63 -2.02 13.35
C ALA A 201 24.24 -2.39 11.99
N LEU A 202 23.42 -2.85 11.03
CA LEU A 202 23.82 -3.16 9.67
C LEU A 202 24.39 -1.94 8.93
N LEU A 203 23.71 -0.80 8.99
CA LEU A 203 24.16 0.45 8.37
C LEU A 203 25.49 0.95 8.91
N GLU A 204 25.77 0.70 10.18
CA GLU A 204 27.05 1.09 10.80
C GLU A 204 28.20 0.12 10.49
N VAL A 205 27.90 -1.17 10.31
CA VAL A 205 28.89 -2.25 10.17
C VAL A 205 29.25 -2.50 8.72
N ILE A 206 28.28 -2.53 7.80
CA ILE A 206 28.49 -2.84 6.39
C ILE A 206 29.58 -1.95 5.75
N PRO A 207 29.55 -0.61 5.89
CA PRO A 207 30.55 0.26 5.27
C PRO A 207 31.96 0.11 5.82
N LYS A 208 32.11 -0.56 6.95
CA LYS A 208 33.41 -0.77 7.65
C LYS A 208 33.96 -2.17 7.43
N SER A 209 33.21 -3.05 6.80
CA SER A 209 33.56 -4.46 6.62
C SER A 209 34.05 -4.72 5.21
N ALA A 210 35.26 -5.25 5.07
CA ALA A 210 35.85 -5.68 3.80
C ALA A 210 35.87 -7.21 3.64
N SER A 211 35.32 -7.94 4.62
CA SER A 211 35.14 -9.39 4.56
C SER A 211 33.93 -9.83 5.39
N ARG A 212 33.51 -11.07 5.15
CA ARG A 212 32.44 -11.70 5.91
C ARG A 212 32.76 -11.81 7.40
N GLU A 213 34.04 -12.14 7.72
CA GLU A 213 34.53 -12.29 9.09
C GLU A 213 34.48 -10.96 9.82
N GLU A 214 34.93 -9.88 9.17
CA GLU A 214 34.86 -8.53 9.74
C GLU A 214 33.40 -8.11 9.98
N PHE A 215 32.51 -8.41 9.03
CA PHE A 215 31.09 -8.12 9.15
C PHE A 215 30.48 -8.88 10.34
N ILE A 216 30.73 -10.18 10.46
CA ILE A 216 30.21 -10.98 11.58
C ILE A 216 30.69 -10.42 12.91
N SER A 217 32.03 -10.17 13.03
CA SER A 217 32.62 -9.58 14.22
C SER A 217 32.05 -8.20 14.56
N GLY A 218 31.84 -7.35 13.54
CA GLY A 218 31.26 -6.03 13.72
C GLY A 218 29.81 -6.10 14.21
N MET A 219 29.01 -7.02 13.70
CA MET A 219 27.64 -7.25 14.15
C MET A 219 27.58 -7.80 15.58
N GLU A 220 28.52 -8.71 15.94
CA GLU A 220 28.62 -9.22 17.31
C GLU A 220 28.96 -8.11 18.31
N GLN A 221 29.85 -7.18 17.97
CA GLN A 221 30.13 -5.99 18.78
C GLN A 221 28.90 -5.09 18.98
N LYS A 222 27.93 -5.16 18.08
CA LYS A 222 26.64 -4.47 18.18
C LYS A 222 25.55 -5.29 18.88
N GLY A 223 25.90 -6.47 19.45
CA GLY A 223 24.97 -7.36 20.14
C GLY A 223 24.10 -8.23 19.20
N TRP A 224 24.57 -8.45 17.95
CA TRP A 224 23.88 -9.27 16.97
C TRP A 224 24.74 -10.43 16.49
N SER A 225 24.36 -11.67 16.79
CA SER A 225 24.96 -12.86 16.18
C SER A 225 24.42 -13.06 14.77
N VAL A 226 25.28 -13.49 13.85
CA VAL A 226 24.97 -13.65 12.42
C VAL A 226 25.02 -15.12 12.05
N GLN A 227 23.90 -15.69 11.65
CA GLN A 227 23.84 -17.05 11.11
C GLN A 227 23.90 -16.99 9.58
N TRP A 228 25.10 -17.10 9.04
CA TRP A 228 25.39 -17.11 7.61
C TRP A 228 25.99 -18.45 7.21
N GLU A 229 25.13 -19.40 6.84
CA GLU A 229 25.52 -20.74 6.39
C GLU A 229 25.36 -20.85 4.86
N GLU A 230 26.30 -21.48 4.17
CA GLU A 230 26.24 -21.63 2.71
C GLU A 230 25.03 -22.43 2.24
N LYS A 231 24.67 -23.45 2.99
CA LYS A 231 23.50 -24.33 2.67
C LYS A 231 22.15 -23.64 2.85
N ARG A 232 22.10 -22.53 3.57
CA ARG A 232 20.86 -21.75 3.80
C ARG A 232 20.77 -20.61 2.82
N LYS A 233 19.60 -20.39 2.25
CA LYS A 233 19.34 -19.28 1.30
C LYS A 233 19.51 -17.90 1.98
N HIS A 234 19.15 -17.78 3.24
CA HIS A 234 19.00 -16.52 3.94
C HIS A 234 19.95 -16.37 5.12
N ILE A 235 20.34 -15.12 5.41
CA ILE A 235 21.04 -14.74 6.62
C ILE A 235 20.02 -14.49 7.74
N VAL A 236 20.35 -14.91 8.95
CA VAL A 236 19.53 -14.65 10.15
C VAL A 236 20.38 -13.93 11.17
N PHE A 237 19.90 -12.79 11.64
CA PHE A 237 20.46 -11.98 12.71
C PHE A 237 19.72 -12.28 14.01
N GLN A 238 20.42 -12.49 15.10
CA GLN A 238 19.80 -12.76 16.40
C GLN A 238 20.45 -11.87 17.48
N ASN A 239 19.62 -11.15 18.25
CA ASN A 239 20.09 -10.34 19.36
C ASN A 239 20.22 -11.17 20.66
N GLU A 240 20.80 -10.56 21.70
CA GLU A 240 20.99 -11.17 23.02
C GLU A 240 19.68 -11.64 23.67
N ASN A 241 18.58 -11.00 23.36
CA ASN A 241 17.24 -11.37 23.85
C ASN A 241 16.60 -12.53 23.08
N GLY A 242 17.33 -13.16 22.15
CA GLY A 242 16.85 -14.28 21.35
C GLY A 242 15.93 -13.90 20.19
N ASN A 243 15.66 -12.60 19.95
CA ASN A 243 14.86 -12.14 18.81
C ASN A 243 15.63 -12.35 17.51
N LYS A 244 14.95 -12.92 16.51
CA LYS A 244 15.54 -13.25 15.21
C LYS A 244 14.97 -12.38 14.09
N VAL A 245 15.85 -11.86 13.25
CA VAL A 245 15.52 -11.09 12.05
C VAL A 245 16.19 -11.76 10.85
N ARG A 246 15.45 -11.93 9.77
CA ARG A 246 15.97 -12.48 8.51
C ARG A 246 16.30 -11.34 7.55
N ASP A 247 17.32 -11.53 6.70
CA ASP A 247 17.70 -10.60 5.62
C ASP A 247 16.51 -10.08 4.83
N THR A 248 15.67 -10.97 4.33
CA THR A 248 14.45 -10.60 3.58
C THR A 248 13.45 -9.77 4.39
N ASN A 249 13.47 -9.85 5.72
CA ASN A 249 12.62 -9.02 6.55
C ASN A 249 13.20 -7.59 6.67
N ILE A 250 14.51 -7.46 6.71
CA ILE A 250 15.20 -6.16 6.66
C ILE A 250 14.92 -5.50 5.31
N GLU A 251 15.19 -6.17 4.20
CA GLU A 251 14.99 -5.65 2.84
C GLU A 251 13.53 -5.23 2.57
N LYS A 252 12.57 -6.01 3.06
CA LYS A 252 11.13 -5.65 2.98
C LYS A 252 10.74 -4.50 3.88
N THR A 253 11.51 -4.24 4.93
CA THR A 253 11.18 -3.20 5.92
C THR A 253 11.80 -1.87 5.54
N PHE A 254 13.05 -1.91 5.07
CA PHE A 254 13.86 -0.74 4.78
C PHE A 254 14.25 -0.79 3.31
N ALA A 255 13.62 0.07 2.51
CA ALA A 255 13.93 0.16 1.09
C ALA A 255 15.37 0.67 0.91
N GLY A 256 16.08 0.06 -0.04
CA GLY A 256 17.46 0.42 -0.35
C GLY A 256 18.51 -0.21 0.57
N LEU A 257 18.13 -0.93 1.64
CA LEU A 257 19.07 -1.69 2.45
C LEU A 257 19.09 -3.15 1.97
N GLU A 258 19.97 -3.45 1.04
CA GLU A 258 20.19 -4.81 0.52
C GLU A 258 21.19 -5.55 1.42
N VAL A 259 20.74 -6.61 2.06
CA VAL A 259 21.51 -7.38 3.06
C VAL A 259 21.48 -8.89 2.78
N ASN A 260 21.17 -9.27 1.54
CA ASN A 260 21.32 -10.64 1.10
C ASN A 260 22.80 -10.99 0.89
N LYS A 261 23.10 -12.28 0.74
CA LYS A 261 24.48 -12.76 0.64
C LYS A 261 25.24 -12.16 -0.53
N GLU A 262 24.60 -12.03 -1.68
CA GLU A 262 25.21 -11.50 -2.91
C GLU A 262 25.55 -10.02 -2.75
N ALA A 263 24.61 -9.22 -2.27
CA ALA A 263 24.79 -7.79 -2.06
C ALA A 263 25.89 -7.51 -1.02
N LEU A 264 25.91 -8.24 0.11
CA LEU A 264 26.96 -8.09 1.12
C LEU A 264 28.32 -8.52 0.59
N THR A 265 28.43 -9.62 -0.15
CA THR A 265 29.70 -10.06 -0.74
C THR A 265 30.26 -9.01 -1.69
N HIS A 266 29.42 -8.49 -2.58
CA HIS A 266 29.81 -7.42 -3.51
C HIS A 266 30.24 -6.14 -2.77
N GLU A 267 29.56 -5.78 -1.69
CA GLU A 267 29.93 -4.62 -0.89
C GLU A 267 31.27 -4.82 -0.17
N PHE A 268 31.56 -6.02 0.34
CA PHE A 268 32.86 -6.32 0.94
C PHE A 268 34.02 -6.26 -0.07
N GLU A 269 33.82 -6.77 -1.28
CA GLU A 269 34.77 -6.63 -2.38
C GLU A 269 35.04 -5.14 -2.66
N ARG A 270 34.01 -4.33 -2.77
CA ARG A 270 34.12 -2.88 -2.96
C ARG A 270 34.88 -2.18 -1.84
N GLN A 271 34.61 -2.53 -0.57
CA GLN A 271 35.30 -1.95 0.59
C GLN A 271 36.77 -2.39 0.63
N ASN A 272 37.09 -3.63 0.24
CA ASN A 272 38.43 -4.12 0.14
C ASN A 272 39.23 -3.37 -0.93
N GLU A 273 38.67 -3.15 -2.10
CA GLU A 273 39.29 -2.35 -3.18
C GLU A 273 39.60 -0.91 -2.69
N ILE A 274 38.65 -0.27 -1.99
CA ILE A 274 38.85 1.07 -1.42
C ILE A 274 40.01 1.07 -0.40
N ARG A 275 40.13 0.05 0.45
CA ARG A 275 41.23 -0.07 1.40
C ARG A 275 42.59 -0.24 0.71
N LEU A 276 42.66 -1.13 -0.27
CA LEU A 276 43.86 -1.36 -1.07
C LEU A 276 44.30 -0.10 -1.83
N ALA A 277 43.36 0.68 -2.36
CA ALA A 277 43.65 1.95 -3.01
C ALA A 277 44.18 3.01 -2.01
N LYS A 278 43.69 3.05 -0.78
CA LYS A 278 44.16 3.96 0.27
C LYS A 278 45.54 3.58 0.83
N ASP A 279 45.86 2.29 0.95
CA ASP A 279 47.14 1.81 1.49
C ASP A 279 48.28 1.91 0.48
N GLY A 280 48.05 2.44 -0.73
CA GLY A 280 49.11 2.64 -1.71
C GLY A 280 49.76 1.36 -2.24
N THR A 281 49.18 0.18 -2.00
CA THR A 281 49.65 -1.12 -2.41
C THR A 281 49.43 -1.41 -3.88
N ILE A 282 48.71 -0.52 -4.59
CA ILE A 282 48.54 -0.57 -6.06
C ILE A 282 49.53 0.40 -6.71
N ARG A 283 50.84 0.11 -6.60
CA ARG A 283 51.81 0.61 -7.58
C ARG A 283 51.84 -0.36 -8.76
N GLY A 284 51.14 0.00 -9.82
CA GLY A 284 51.29 -0.64 -11.11
C GLY A 284 50.17 -1.60 -11.51
N ARG A 285 49.07 -1.07 -11.94
CA ARG A 285 48.24 -1.62 -13.03
C ARG A 285 47.33 -0.51 -13.59
N ASP A 286 47.79 0.09 -14.68
CA ASP A 286 47.02 1.05 -15.49
C ASP A 286 45.72 0.46 -16.09
N ASN A 287 45.50 -0.85 -15.99
CA ASN A 287 44.31 -1.54 -16.52
C ASN A 287 43.10 -1.45 -15.62
N THR A 288 43.24 -1.23 -14.30
CA THR A 288 42.09 -1.19 -13.36
C THR A 288 41.32 0.11 -13.51
N THR A 289 42.00 1.21 -13.79
CA THR A 289 41.37 2.52 -14.03
C THR A 289 40.52 2.53 -15.30
N ALA A 290 40.91 1.78 -16.32
CA ALA A 290 40.14 1.61 -17.55
C ALA A 290 38.87 0.77 -17.29
N LEU A 291 38.95 -0.32 -16.56
CA LEU A 291 37.82 -1.18 -16.21
C LEU A 291 36.80 -0.48 -15.29
N ILE A 292 37.27 0.32 -14.30
CA ILE A 292 36.40 1.14 -13.45
C ILE A 292 35.69 2.23 -14.28
N ARG A 293 36.39 2.81 -15.27
CA ARG A 293 35.84 3.80 -16.16
C ARG A 293 34.81 3.19 -17.14
N GLU A 294 35.09 1.98 -17.65
CA GLU A 294 34.13 1.24 -18.49
C GLU A 294 32.90 0.79 -17.69
N SER A 295 33.08 0.31 -16.48
CA SER A 295 31.96 -0.07 -15.61
C SER A 295 31.11 1.14 -15.21
N ARG A 296 31.70 2.30 -14.92
CA ARG A 296 30.97 3.55 -14.70
C ARG A 296 30.21 3.99 -15.93
N ASN A 297 30.83 3.95 -17.11
CA ASN A 297 30.18 4.31 -18.37
C ASN A 297 29.00 3.36 -18.67
N ALA A 298 29.14 2.05 -18.42
CA ALA A 298 28.07 1.08 -18.59
C ALA A 298 26.92 1.30 -17.60
N ILE A 299 27.20 1.75 -16.39
CA ILE A 299 26.19 2.11 -15.37
C ILE A 299 25.47 3.40 -15.77
N ASP A 300 26.21 4.40 -16.26
CA ASP A 300 25.64 5.68 -16.72
C ASP A 300 24.83 5.51 -18.00
N ASP A 301 25.26 4.65 -18.93
CA ASP A 301 24.52 4.28 -20.13
C ASP A 301 23.22 3.52 -19.78
N ASN A 302 23.27 2.61 -18.82
CA ASN A 302 22.09 1.89 -18.36
C ASN A 302 21.11 2.81 -17.58
N ARG A 303 21.63 3.77 -16.81
CA ARG A 303 20.83 4.83 -16.18
C ARG A 303 20.15 5.73 -17.21
N SER A 304 20.89 6.12 -18.26
CA SER A 304 20.37 6.96 -19.34
C SER A 304 19.30 6.22 -20.16
N HIS A 305 19.51 4.92 -20.42
CA HIS A 305 18.53 4.06 -21.09
C HIS A 305 17.27 3.89 -20.28
N ASN A 306 17.39 3.58 -18.98
CA ASN A 306 16.24 3.45 -18.07
C ASN A 306 15.47 4.76 -17.93
N ARG A 307 16.16 5.90 -17.90
CA ARG A 307 15.53 7.22 -17.85
C ARG A 307 14.75 7.51 -19.13
N ALA A 308 15.29 7.17 -20.31
CA ALA A 308 14.59 7.32 -21.58
C ALA A 308 13.34 6.41 -21.68
N VAL A 309 13.40 5.21 -21.13
CA VAL A 309 12.24 4.29 -21.06
C VAL A 309 11.16 4.84 -20.14
N ILE A 310 11.52 5.36 -18.95
CA ILE A 310 10.60 5.99 -18.01
C ILE A 310 9.93 7.22 -18.63
N ASP A 311 10.72 8.10 -19.28
CA ASP A 311 10.20 9.29 -19.95
C ASP A 311 9.26 8.94 -21.13
N ALA A 312 9.51 7.82 -21.83
CA ALA A 312 8.63 7.33 -22.89
C ALA A 312 7.32 6.75 -22.35
N GLU A 313 7.38 6.02 -21.24
CA GLU A 313 6.20 5.51 -20.56
C GLU A 313 5.33 6.63 -19.98
N ASP A 314 5.94 7.66 -19.37
CA ASP A 314 5.23 8.81 -18.82
C ASP A 314 4.56 9.65 -19.94
N LYS A 315 5.22 9.84 -21.08
CA LYS A 315 4.60 10.47 -22.26
C LYS A 315 3.42 9.66 -22.80
N SER A 316 3.55 8.34 -22.84
CA SER A 316 2.47 7.45 -23.26
C SER A 316 1.27 7.50 -22.31
N ARG A 317 1.53 7.57 -20.99
CA ARG A 317 0.48 7.77 -19.97
C ARG A 317 -0.23 9.11 -20.12
N ALA A 318 0.51 10.20 -20.24
CA ALA A 318 -0.06 11.53 -20.41
C ALA A 318 -0.96 11.62 -21.66
N LEU A 319 -0.55 11.01 -22.76
CA LEU A 319 -1.34 10.95 -23.99
C LEU A 319 -2.63 10.10 -23.80
N ALA A 320 -2.54 9.01 -23.07
CA ALA A 320 -3.70 8.18 -22.75
C ALA A 320 -4.70 8.88 -21.82
N GLU A 321 -4.22 9.65 -20.86
CA GLU A 321 -5.04 10.48 -19.98
C GLU A 321 -5.75 11.60 -20.74
N GLN A 322 -5.01 12.26 -21.64
CA GLN A 322 -5.59 13.30 -22.48
C GLN A 322 -6.73 12.75 -23.36
N ARG A 323 -6.54 11.59 -24.00
CA ARG A 323 -7.60 10.94 -24.80
C ARG A 323 -8.83 10.60 -23.95
N ARG A 324 -8.63 10.08 -22.73
CA ARG A 324 -9.75 9.79 -21.81
C ARG A 324 -10.47 11.05 -21.36
N ALA A 325 -9.77 12.15 -21.14
CA ALA A 325 -10.37 13.44 -20.81
C ALA A 325 -11.20 13.98 -21.98
N GLU A 326 -10.70 13.88 -23.20
CA GLU A 326 -11.44 14.27 -24.41
C GLU A 326 -12.68 13.41 -24.64
N GLU A 327 -12.60 12.09 -24.39
CA GLU A 327 -13.78 11.19 -24.46
C GLU A 327 -14.84 11.53 -23.42
N ARG A 328 -14.42 11.80 -22.17
CA ARG A 328 -15.34 12.26 -21.11
C ARG A 328 -16.02 13.58 -21.47
N GLN A 329 -15.27 14.52 -22.02
CA GLN A 329 -15.82 15.81 -22.42
C GLN A 329 -16.86 15.64 -23.55
N ARG A 330 -16.56 14.82 -24.56
CA ARG A 330 -17.52 14.50 -25.64
C ARG A 330 -18.77 13.81 -25.12
N ALA A 331 -18.65 12.90 -24.14
CA ALA A 331 -19.80 12.26 -23.51
C ALA A 331 -20.68 13.26 -22.76
N LEU A 332 -20.10 14.19 -22.01
CA LEU A 332 -20.80 15.27 -21.31
C LEU A 332 -21.50 16.22 -22.29
N ASP A 333 -20.85 16.56 -23.38
CA ASP A 333 -21.45 17.44 -24.39
C ASP A 333 -22.62 16.76 -25.11
N GLN A 334 -22.53 15.44 -25.37
CA GLN A 334 -23.64 14.66 -25.92
C GLN A 334 -24.80 14.56 -24.93
N GLU A 335 -24.55 14.42 -23.65
CA GLU A 335 -25.58 14.37 -22.63
C GLU A 335 -26.31 15.72 -22.51
N ARG A 336 -25.56 16.82 -22.48
CA ARG A 336 -26.13 18.19 -22.52
C ARG A 336 -26.97 18.43 -23.77
N ALA A 337 -26.51 17.96 -24.93
CA ALA A 337 -27.29 18.07 -26.16
C ALA A 337 -28.59 17.27 -26.09
N ARG A 338 -28.57 16.06 -25.53
CA ARG A 338 -29.78 15.24 -25.31
C ARG A 338 -30.75 15.89 -24.32
N GLU A 339 -30.26 16.49 -23.24
CA GLU A 339 -31.07 17.23 -22.28
C GLU A 339 -31.72 18.47 -22.92
N ALA A 340 -30.94 19.24 -23.68
CA ALA A 340 -31.43 20.39 -24.40
C ALA A 340 -32.54 19.99 -25.40
N HIS A 341 -32.36 18.89 -26.12
CA HIS A 341 -33.38 18.35 -27.03
C HIS A 341 -34.66 17.91 -26.29
N ARG A 342 -34.52 17.24 -25.13
CA ARG A 342 -35.69 16.88 -24.31
C ARG A 342 -36.45 18.10 -23.80
N ARG A 343 -35.79 19.16 -23.36
CA ARG A 343 -36.40 20.42 -22.90
C ARG A 343 -37.10 21.13 -24.03
N ALA A 344 -36.54 21.14 -25.24
CA ALA A 344 -37.16 21.73 -26.41
C ALA A 344 -38.48 21.02 -26.81
N HIS A 345 -38.54 19.69 -26.67
CA HIS A 345 -39.76 18.91 -26.96
C HIS A 345 -40.82 18.97 -25.86
N GLN A 346 -40.46 19.32 -24.62
CA GLN A 346 -41.44 19.51 -23.54
C GLN A 346 -42.21 20.84 -23.65
N HIS A 347 -41.72 21.82 -24.42
CA HIS A 347 -42.39 23.11 -24.63
C HIS A 347 -43.22 23.20 -25.93
N SER A 348 -43.24 22.12 -26.72
CA SER A 348 -44.06 22.03 -27.94
C SER A 348 -45.30 21.14 -27.76
N GLY A 349 -45.96 21.22 -26.61
CA GLY A 349 -47.31 20.65 -26.41
C GLY A 349 -48.36 21.45 -27.18
N PRO A 350 -49.39 20.80 -27.74
CA PRO A 350 -50.38 21.50 -28.56
C PRO A 350 -51.16 22.50 -27.73
N SER A 351 -51.16 23.76 -28.20
CA SER A 351 -52.15 24.75 -27.75
C SER A 351 -53.52 24.28 -28.20
N LEU A 352 -54.45 24.08 -27.28
CA LEU A 352 -55.87 23.99 -27.51
C LEU A 352 -56.46 25.39 -27.59
#